data_2e6b3fbd7ac52037fec80fbc0cdef338
#
_entry.id   2e6b3fbd7ac52037fec80fbc0cdef338
#
_cell.length_a   1.000
_cell.length_b   1.000
_cell.length_c   1.000
_cell.angle_alpha   90.00
_cell.angle_beta   90.00
_cell.angle_gamma   90.00
#
_symmetry.space_group_name_H-M   'P 1'
#
loop_
_entity.id
_entity.type
_entity.pdbx_description
1 polymer ?
#
loop_
_entity_poly.entity_id
_entity_poly.type
_entity_poly.pdbx_seq_one_letter_code
_entity_poly.pdbx_strand_id
1 'polypeptide(L)'
;MDPLIDPCVFVDDDGQAYIYNGGGQICKGGKLKDNMVELDGEMKEMEGLEDFHEATWIHKYNGKYYLSYSDNHDENWNDGVKGDNRMRYAISDNPLGPWKSMGIYMEPTDSYTNHGSIVNFKGQWFAFYHNS
;
A
#
# COMPACT_ATOMS: atom_id res chain seq x y z
N MET A 1 9.17 -6.65 -16.94
CA MET A 1 9.82 -6.81 -15.61
C MET A 1 8.92 -6.09 -14.65
N ASP A 2 8.33 -6.81 -13.71
CA ASP A 2 7.44 -6.17 -12.74
C ASP A 2 8.23 -5.17 -11.91
N PRO A 3 7.81 -3.90 -11.81
CA PRO A 3 8.50 -2.93 -11.00
C PRO A 3 8.40 -3.32 -9.52
N LEU A 4 9.53 -3.67 -8.91
CA LEU A 4 9.65 -3.92 -7.48
C LEU A 4 10.03 -2.61 -6.79
N ILE A 5 9.06 -1.69 -6.66
CA ILE A 5 9.24 -0.41 -5.98
C ILE A 5 8.38 -0.33 -4.73
N ASP A 6 8.61 0.66 -3.91
CA ASP A 6 7.84 1.04 -2.73
C ASP A 6 7.58 -0.14 -1.76
N PRO A 7 8.64 -0.81 -1.28
CA PRO A 7 8.46 -1.92 -0.37
C PRO A 7 7.95 -1.47 0.99
N CYS A 8 6.96 -2.19 1.51
CA CYS A 8 6.46 -2.06 2.87
C CYS A 8 6.53 -3.40 3.59
N VAL A 9 7.05 -3.42 4.80
CA VAL A 9 7.06 -4.61 5.66
C VAL A 9 6.11 -4.41 6.83
N PHE A 10 5.29 -5.42 7.05
CA PHE A 10 4.34 -5.49 8.16
C PHE A 10 4.61 -6.74 8.99
N VAL A 11 4.66 -6.59 10.30
CA VAL A 11 4.75 -7.71 11.24
C VAL A 11 3.43 -7.83 11.97
N ASP A 12 2.78 -8.98 11.83
CA ASP A 12 1.50 -9.25 12.46
C ASP A 12 1.64 -9.62 13.94
N ASP A 13 0.53 -9.67 14.66
CA ASP A 13 0.48 -9.94 16.11
C ASP A 13 1.03 -11.33 16.49
N ASP A 14 1.04 -12.28 15.57
CA ASP A 14 1.64 -13.61 15.73
C ASP A 14 3.14 -13.66 15.45
N GLY A 15 3.74 -12.53 15.05
CA GLY A 15 5.14 -12.40 14.69
C GLY A 15 5.46 -12.71 13.23
N GLN A 16 4.50 -13.15 12.43
CA GLN A 16 4.72 -13.36 11.00
C GLN A 16 4.93 -12.03 10.28
N ALA A 17 6.03 -11.92 9.57
CA ALA A 17 6.32 -10.77 8.73
C ALA A 17 5.85 -10.97 7.29
N TYR A 18 5.37 -9.90 6.71
CA TYR A 18 4.92 -9.81 5.32
C TYR A 18 5.61 -8.67 4.61
N ILE A 19 5.93 -8.86 3.35
CA ILE A 19 6.43 -7.80 2.47
C ILE A 19 5.42 -7.53 1.37
N TYR A 20 5.24 -6.26 1.08
CA TYR A 20 4.40 -5.78 -0.03
C TYR A 20 5.24 -4.82 -0.86
N ASN A 21 4.99 -4.82 -2.14
CA ASN A 21 5.57 -3.87 -3.08
C ASN A 21 4.64 -3.68 -4.26
N GLY A 22 4.86 -2.63 -5.00
CA GLY A 22 4.08 -2.44 -6.22
C GLY A 22 4.45 -1.18 -6.94
N GLY A 23 4.09 -1.18 -8.20
CA GLY A 23 4.23 -0.07 -9.11
C GLY A 23 3.72 -0.49 -10.47
N GLY A 24 3.42 0.48 -11.33
CA GLY A 24 2.94 0.15 -12.66
C GLY A 24 1.62 -0.63 -12.66
N GLN A 25 0.73 -0.34 -11.70
CA GLN A 25 -0.62 -0.91 -11.56
C GLN A 25 -0.66 -2.33 -10.95
N ILE A 26 0.45 -2.87 -10.48
CA ILE A 26 0.50 -4.20 -9.87
C ILE A 26 1.03 -4.08 -8.44
N CYS A 27 0.27 -4.56 -7.47
CA CYS A 27 0.70 -4.76 -6.09
C CYS A 27 0.91 -6.24 -5.82
N LYS A 28 2.04 -6.59 -5.21
CA LYS A 28 2.33 -7.96 -4.78
C LYS A 28 2.61 -8.01 -3.29
N GLY A 29 2.28 -9.13 -2.67
CA GLY A 29 2.57 -9.40 -1.27
C GLY A 29 3.00 -10.84 -1.05
N GLY A 30 3.80 -11.06 -0.02
CA GLY A 30 4.28 -12.39 0.35
C GLY A 30 4.75 -12.46 1.79
N LYS A 31 4.96 -13.67 2.29
CA LYS A 31 5.52 -13.91 3.60
C LYS A 31 7.04 -13.78 3.58
N LEU A 32 7.60 -13.28 4.66
CA LEU A 32 9.02 -13.36 4.95
C LEU A 32 9.32 -14.51 5.91
N LYS A 33 10.48 -15.14 5.76
CA LYS A 33 11.04 -16.05 6.77
C LYS A 33 11.45 -15.26 8.03
N ASP A 34 11.69 -15.97 9.12
CA ASP A 34 12.09 -15.35 10.40
C ASP A 34 13.34 -14.49 10.31
N ASN A 35 14.19 -14.72 9.31
CA ASN A 35 15.37 -13.90 9.07
C ASN A 35 15.08 -12.53 8.45
N MET A 36 13.85 -12.27 8.03
CA MET A 36 13.35 -11.00 7.47
C MET A 36 14.03 -10.57 6.15
N VAL A 37 14.78 -11.42 5.50
CA VAL A 37 15.52 -11.12 4.25
C VAL A 37 15.22 -12.11 3.12
N GLU A 38 14.51 -13.18 3.42
CA GLU A 38 14.11 -14.18 2.43
C GLU A 38 12.58 -14.36 2.40
N LEU A 39 12.05 -14.59 1.21
CA LEU A 39 10.65 -14.98 1.07
C LEU A 39 10.39 -16.39 1.58
N ASP A 40 9.28 -16.56 2.27
CA ASP A 40 8.70 -17.87 2.60
C ASP A 40 7.60 -18.20 1.58
N GLY A 41 8.03 -18.73 0.45
CA GLY A 41 7.18 -19.01 -0.70
C GLY A 41 7.24 -17.92 -1.77
N GLU A 42 6.17 -17.80 -2.54
CA GLU A 42 6.08 -16.85 -3.65
C GLU A 42 5.28 -15.61 -3.27
N MET A 43 5.62 -14.48 -3.88
CA MET A 43 4.78 -13.28 -3.84
C MET A 43 3.57 -13.47 -4.74
N LYS A 44 2.42 -13.03 -4.27
CA LYS A 44 1.14 -13.08 -5.00
C LYS A 44 0.64 -11.68 -5.30
N GLU A 45 -0.05 -11.55 -6.40
CA GLU A 45 -0.77 -10.32 -6.71
C GLU A 45 -1.88 -10.08 -5.70
N MET A 46 -2.03 -8.84 -5.27
CA MET A 46 -3.06 -8.42 -4.31
C MET A 46 -4.35 -8.13 -5.07
N GLU A 47 -5.26 -9.10 -5.08
CA GLU A 47 -6.54 -9.02 -5.78
C GLU A 47 -7.53 -8.08 -5.07
N GLY A 48 -8.30 -7.31 -5.86
CA GLY A 48 -9.40 -6.46 -5.37
C GLY A 48 -8.99 -5.02 -5.05
N LEU A 49 -7.80 -4.59 -5.46
CA LEU A 49 -7.38 -3.20 -5.42
C LEU A 49 -7.86 -2.48 -6.68
N GLU A 50 -8.59 -1.38 -6.52
CA GLU A 50 -9.06 -0.53 -7.62
C GLU A 50 -8.06 0.61 -7.86
N ASP A 51 -7.69 0.85 -9.12
CA ASP A 51 -6.82 1.94 -9.56
C ASP A 51 -5.47 1.98 -8.81
N PHE A 52 -4.93 0.82 -8.44
CA PHE A 52 -3.62 0.77 -7.79
C PHE A 52 -2.54 1.28 -8.73
N HIS A 53 -1.71 2.21 -8.24
CA HIS A 53 -0.55 2.70 -8.96
C HIS A 53 0.75 2.34 -8.25
N GLU A 54 0.96 2.84 -7.02
CA GLU A 54 2.20 2.64 -6.26
C GLU A 54 2.02 3.00 -4.78
N ALA A 55 3.11 3.14 -4.03
CA ALA A 55 3.15 3.66 -2.66
C ALA A 55 2.38 2.80 -1.64
N THR A 56 2.66 1.50 -1.65
CA THR A 56 2.00 0.52 -0.79
C THR A 56 2.35 0.74 0.69
N TRP A 57 1.32 0.81 1.53
CA TRP A 57 1.44 0.79 2.97
C TRP A 57 0.41 -0.13 3.61
N ILE A 58 0.77 -0.83 4.67
CA ILE A 58 -0.14 -1.72 5.39
C ILE A 58 -0.13 -1.46 6.88
N HIS A 59 -1.30 -1.54 7.51
CA HIS A 59 -1.46 -1.54 8.96
C HIS A 59 -2.66 -2.41 9.37
N LYS A 60 -2.76 -2.69 10.66
CA LYS A 60 -3.85 -3.48 11.24
C LYS A 60 -4.60 -2.64 12.28
N TYR A 61 -5.92 -2.71 12.25
CA TYR A 61 -6.79 -2.09 13.24
C TYR A 61 -8.06 -2.92 13.45
N ASN A 62 -8.40 -3.17 14.71
CA ASN A 62 -9.58 -3.96 15.11
C ASN A 62 -9.71 -5.30 14.37
N GLY A 63 -8.59 -6.04 14.23
CA GLY A 63 -8.57 -7.35 13.56
C GLY A 63 -8.71 -7.33 12.05
N LYS A 64 -8.76 -6.15 11.43
CA LYS A 64 -8.77 -5.96 9.98
C LYS A 64 -7.45 -5.40 9.49
N TYR A 65 -7.07 -5.80 8.28
CA TYR A 65 -5.91 -5.26 7.57
C TYR A 65 -6.35 -4.16 6.62
N TYR A 66 -5.56 -3.10 6.59
CA TYR A 66 -5.76 -1.92 5.76
C TYR A 66 -4.55 -1.76 4.87
N LEU A 67 -4.74 -1.83 3.58
CA LEU A 67 -3.73 -1.55 2.58
C LEU A 67 -4.05 -0.20 1.94
N SER A 68 -3.17 0.77 2.13
CA SER A 68 -3.28 2.09 1.50
C SER A 68 -2.24 2.24 0.39
N TYR A 69 -2.59 3.01 -0.62
CA TYR A 69 -1.79 3.16 -1.83
C TYR A 69 -2.14 4.45 -2.56
N SER A 70 -1.25 4.86 -3.42
CA SER A 70 -1.49 5.94 -4.38
C SER A 70 -2.19 5.39 -5.61
N ASP A 71 -3.23 6.06 -6.06
CA ASP A 71 -3.81 5.82 -7.37
C ASP A 71 -3.24 6.79 -8.40
N ASN A 72 -3.54 6.51 -9.63
CA ASN A 72 -3.35 7.44 -10.72
C ASN A 72 -4.63 7.47 -11.54
N HIS A 73 -5.44 8.48 -11.30
CA HIS A 73 -6.78 8.59 -11.86
C HIS A 73 -6.83 9.32 -13.20
N ASP A 74 -5.71 9.88 -13.63
CA ASP A 74 -5.62 10.52 -14.94
C ASP A 74 -4.97 9.59 -15.96
N GLU A 75 -5.57 9.47 -17.16
CA GLU A 75 -5.01 8.70 -18.26
C GLU A 75 -3.65 9.24 -18.74
N ASN A 76 -3.35 10.50 -18.42
CA ASN A 76 -2.13 11.20 -18.78
C ASN A 76 -1.16 11.37 -17.61
N TRP A 77 -1.19 10.47 -16.64
CA TRP A 77 -0.40 10.54 -15.40
C TRP A 77 1.08 10.91 -15.58
N ASN A 78 1.65 10.70 -16.76
CA ASN A 78 3.04 11.02 -17.07
C ASN A 78 3.20 12.33 -17.88
N ASP A 79 2.21 13.19 -17.86
CA ASP A 79 2.25 14.47 -18.59
C ASP A 79 2.97 15.61 -17.83
N GLY A 80 3.38 15.34 -16.58
CA GLY A 80 4.04 16.30 -15.71
C GLY A 80 3.09 17.23 -14.96
N VAL A 81 1.79 16.93 -14.98
CA VAL A 81 0.80 17.65 -14.19
C VAL A 81 0.84 17.18 -12.73
N LYS A 82 0.80 18.11 -11.80
CA LYS A 82 0.69 17.80 -10.37
C LYS A 82 -0.75 17.53 -9.97
N GLY A 83 -0.92 16.73 -8.91
CA GLY A 83 -2.21 16.55 -8.28
C GLY A 83 -3.02 15.37 -8.86
N ASP A 84 -2.41 14.47 -9.62
CA ASP A 84 -3.12 13.32 -10.20
C ASP A 84 -3.24 12.14 -9.22
N ASN A 85 -2.36 12.05 -8.25
CA ASN A 85 -2.30 10.93 -7.31
C ASN A 85 -3.13 11.18 -6.05
N ARG A 86 -4.24 10.46 -5.94
CA ARG A 86 -5.04 10.39 -4.71
C ARG A 86 -4.58 9.22 -3.85
N MET A 87 -4.87 9.27 -2.56
CA MET A 87 -4.61 8.14 -1.67
C MET A 87 -5.89 7.33 -1.45
N ARG A 88 -5.81 6.05 -1.79
CA ARG A 88 -6.88 5.06 -1.63
C ARG A 88 -6.55 4.06 -0.55
N TYR A 89 -7.56 3.30 -0.12
CA TYR A 89 -7.35 2.16 0.75
C TYR A 89 -8.31 1.01 0.44
N ALA A 90 -7.88 -0.17 0.82
CA ALA A 90 -8.67 -1.39 0.80
C ALA A 90 -8.58 -2.11 2.14
N ILE A 91 -9.55 -2.93 2.46
CA ILE A 91 -9.60 -3.72 3.68
C ILE A 91 -9.65 -5.22 3.38
N SER A 92 -9.11 -6.02 4.31
CA SER A 92 -9.19 -7.49 4.24
C SER A 92 -9.27 -8.10 5.64
N ASP A 93 -9.76 -9.33 5.72
CA ASP A 93 -9.65 -10.18 6.92
C ASP A 93 -8.30 -10.91 7.02
N ASN A 94 -7.53 -10.90 5.93
CA ASN A 94 -6.23 -11.58 5.84
C ASN A 94 -5.15 -10.63 5.34
N PRO A 95 -3.89 -10.79 5.79
CA PRO A 95 -2.80 -9.89 5.40
C PRO A 95 -2.47 -9.93 3.90
N LEU A 96 -2.75 -11.02 3.21
CA LEU A 96 -2.52 -11.19 1.77
C LEU A 96 -3.82 -11.16 0.92
N GLY A 97 -4.89 -10.59 1.48
CA GLY A 97 -6.16 -10.46 0.79
C GLY A 97 -7.05 -11.72 0.84
N PRO A 98 -8.12 -11.79 0.01
CA PRO A 98 -8.49 -10.78 -0.98
C PRO A 98 -8.89 -9.44 -0.36
N TRP A 99 -8.68 -8.38 -1.11
CA TRP A 99 -8.92 -7.02 -0.68
C TRP A 99 -10.27 -6.50 -1.17
N LYS A 100 -10.88 -5.64 -0.41
CA LYS A 100 -12.08 -4.89 -0.80
C LYS A 100 -11.73 -3.41 -0.82
N SER A 101 -11.76 -2.82 -2.02
CA SER A 101 -11.56 -1.38 -2.17
C SER A 101 -12.61 -0.59 -1.41
N MET A 102 -12.17 0.45 -0.71
CA MET A 102 -13.02 1.32 0.11
C MET A 102 -13.07 2.76 -0.40
N GLY A 103 -12.33 3.05 -1.47
CA GLY A 103 -12.29 4.36 -2.09
C GLY A 103 -11.14 5.25 -1.63
N ILE A 104 -11.33 6.53 -1.77
CA ILE A 104 -10.33 7.58 -1.56
C ILE A 104 -10.42 8.05 -0.11
N TYR A 105 -9.28 8.18 0.58
CA TYR A 105 -9.22 8.81 1.91
C TYR A 105 -8.49 10.15 1.91
N MET A 106 -7.76 10.47 0.84
CA MET A 106 -7.09 11.75 0.69
C MET A 106 -7.08 12.18 -0.78
N GLU A 107 -7.53 13.40 -1.04
CA GLU A 107 -7.48 14.03 -2.35
C GLU A 107 -6.05 14.38 -2.75
N PRO A 108 -5.78 14.66 -4.04
CA PRO A 108 -4.45 15.00 -4.51
C PRO A 108 -3.82 16.16 -3.76
N THR A 109 -2.52 16.07 -3.57
CA THR A 109 -1.70 17.17 -3.09
C THR A 109 -1.03 17.89 -4.26
N ASP A 110 -0.38 19.04 -4.02
CA ASP A 110 0.40 19.73 -5.06
C ASP A 110 1.76 19.05 -5.28
N SER A 111 1.71 17.77 -5.67
CA SER A 111 2.88 16.91 -5.91
C SER A 111 2.68 16.06 -7.16
N TYR A 112 3.77 15.64 -7.79
CA TYR A 112 3.73 14.70 -8.92
C TYR A 112 3.45 13.26 -8.49
N THR A 113 3.78 12.91 -7.25
CA THR A 113 3.55 11.62 -6.64
C THR A 113 3.02 11.81 -5.23
N ASN A 114 2.43 10.77 -4.67
CA ASN A 114 2.04 10.79 -3.27
C ASN A 114 2.36 9.44 -2.63
N HIS A 115 3.01 9.50 -1.48
CA HIS A 115 3.36 8.31 -0.72
C HIS A 115 2.96 8.52 0.73
N GLY A 116 2.19 7.57 1.29
CA GLY A 116 1.66 7.71 2.63
C GLY A 116 2.07 6.57 3.55
N SER A 117 2.02 6.86 4.85
CA SER A 117 2.06 5.84 5.90
C SER A 117 1.07 6.18 7.00
N ILE A 118 0.50 5.14 7.62
CA ILE A 118 -0.50 5.28 8.68
C ILE A 118 -0.03 4.45 9.86
N VAL A 119 0.25 5.10 10.99
CA VAL A 119 0.82 4.44 12.17
C VAL A 119 0.09 4.83 13.45
N ASN A 120 0.02 3.90 14.40
CA ASN A 120 -0.41 4.19 15.76
C ASN A 120 0.81 4.48 16.63
N PHE A 121 0.83 5.62 17.27
CA PHE A 121 1.86 5.96 18.23
C PHE A 121 1.21 6.41 19.55
N LYS A 122 1.48 5.70 20.62
CA LYS A 122 0.93 5.96 21.96
C LYS A 122 -0.60 6.10 21.99
N GLY A 123 -1.30 5.24 21.24
CA GLY A 123 -2.76 5.21 21.18
C GLY A 123 -3.41 6.25 20.26
N GLN A 124 -2.62 7.05 19.56
CA GLN A 124 -3.08 8.01 18.57
C GLN A 124 -2.63 7.59 17.18
N TRP A 125 -3.53 7.72 16.20
CA TRP A 125 -3.24 7.44 14.80
C TRP A 125 -2.73 8.69 14.08
N PHE A 126 -1.70 8.51 13.24
CA PHE A 126 -1.12 9.54 12.41
C PHE A 126 -1.05 9.06 10.97
N ALA A 127 -1.41 9.92 10.03
CA ALA A 127 -1.16 9.73 8.62
C ALA A 127 -0.04 10.70 8.20
N PHE A 128 0.98 10.17 7.55
CA PHE A 128 2.08 10.93 6.99
C PHE A 128 1.97 10.87 5.47
N TYR A 129 2.26 11.98 4.82
CA TYR A 129 2.25 12.12 3.37
C TYR A 129 3.16 13.29 2.98
N HIS A 130 3.44 13.43 1.69
CA HIS A 130 4.19 14.58 1.19
C HIS A 130 3.35 15.41 0.21
N ASN A 131 3.70 16.67 0.02
CA ASN A 131 2.95 17.63 -0.81
C ASN A 131 3.86 18.53 -1.67
N SER A 132 5.06 18.09 -1.98
CA SER A 132 6.00 18.80 -2.85
C SER A 132 7.06 17.88 -3.43
#